data_20d919c20a38968c95f38c41f612ba78
#
_entry.id   20d919c20a38968c95f38c41f612ba78
#
_cell.length_a   1.000
_cell.length_b   1.000
_cell.length_c   1.000
_cell.angle_alpha   90.00
_cell.angle_beta   90.00
_cell.angle_gamma   90.00
#
_symmetry.space_group_name_H-M   'P 1'
#
loop_
_entity.id
_entity.type
_entity.pdbx_description
1 polymer ?
#
loop_
_entity_poly.entity_id
_entity_poly.type
_entity_poly.pdbx_seq_one_letter_code
_entity_poly.pdbx_strand_id
1 'polypeptide(L)'
;MLFNDVQVPVAQVIGNIGEGMPRALGNIGNVRMMVAAEAVGICSWVIEYIEQHLQAPHRSGTPLGDREGVRLRLADMRVETYVARSALYRTARLVDGPENSVNEIIATKIFCTEAVGRVVDMAVQLAGGQALVVGHPLEMLYRIVRSMRLIEGASDLLRINLVKGKLELGKGRL
;
A
#
# COMPACT_ATOMS: atom_id res chain seq x y z
N MET A 1 4.33 6.79 23.24
CA MET A 1 5.19 6.05 24.19
C MET A 1 6.03 7.09 24.92
N LEU A 2 6.10 7.03 26.24
CA LEU A 2 6.92 7.95 27.07
C LEU A 2 7.99 7.11 27.77
N PHE A 3 9.22 7.59 27.78
CA PHE A 3 10.36 6.99 28.49
C PHE A 3 10.80 8.00 29.55
N ASN A 4 10.67 7.64 30.84
CA ASN A 4 11.06 8.49 31.96
C ASN A 4 12.24 7.82 32.67
N ASP A 5 13.42 8.42 32.60
CA ASP A 5 14.66 8.01 33.29
C ASP A 5 15.01 6.52 33.13
N VAL A 6 14.73 5.94 31.95
CA VAL A 6 15.04 4.54 31.67
C VAL A 6 16.55 4.36 31.52
N GLN A 7 17.15 3.58 32.41
CA GLN A 7 18.58 3.24 32.37
C GLN A 7 18.82 2.12 31.33
N VAL A 8 19.66 2.40 30.33
CA VAL A 8 20.02 1.43 29.29
C VAL A 8 21.55 1.25 29.30
N PRO A 9 22.07 0.00 29.44
CA PRO A 9 23.51 -0.27 29.36
C PRO A 9 24.10 0.20 28.03
N VAL A 10 25.30 0.78 28.06
CA VAL A 10 26.01 1.27 26.86
C VAL A 10 26.19 0.18 25.81
N ALA A 11 26.37 -1.08 26.24
CA ALA A 11 26.50 -2.23 25.35
C ALA A 11 25.23 -2.51 24.49
N GLN A 12 24.08 -1.92 24.84
CA GLN A 12 22.83 -2.03 24.07
C GLN A 12 22.64 -0.90 23.06
N VAL A 13 23.60 0.03 22.95
CA VAL A 13 23.56 1.08 21.92
C VAL A 13 23.88 0.47 20.56
N ILE A 14 22.97 0.67 19.59
CA ILE A 14 23.18 0.21 18.21
C ILE A 14 23.89 1.30 17.41
N GLY A 15 25.15 1.07 17.07
CA GLY A 15 26.00 2.03 16.37
C GLY A 15 26.58 3.11 17.30
N ASN A 16 26.82 4.28 16.79
CA ASN A 16 27.39 5.39 17.57
C ASN A 16 26.30 6.29 18.16
N ILE A 17 26.62 6.94 19.26
CA ILE A 17 25.73 7.95 19.87
C ILE A 17 25.51 9.10 18.87
N GLY A 18 24.24 9.46 18.64
CA GLY A 18 23.84 10.50 17.68
C GLY A 18 23.50 9.98 16.26
N GLU A 19 23.80 8.72 15.92
CA GLU A 19 23.52 8.15 14.59
C GLU A 19 22.11 7.53 14.45
N GLY A 20 21.26 7.55 15.46
CA GLY A 20 19.96 6.89 15.44
C GLY A 20 19.06 7.37 14.32
N MET A 21 18.92 8.69 14.15
CA MET A 21 18.07 9.26 13.10
C MET A 21 18.58 8.96 11.67
N PRO A 22 19.84 9.17 11.33
CA PRO A 22 20.38 8.76 10.02
C PRO A 22 20.16 7.27 9.69
N ARG A 23 20.35 6.39 10.67
CA ARG A 23 20.10 4.95 10.50
C ARG A 23 18.64 4.63 10.28
N ALA A 24 17.72 5.22 11.03
CA ALA A 24 16.30 5.07 10.87
C ALA A 24 15.86 5.52 9.46
N LEU A 25 16.31 6.69 9.03
CA LEU A 25 16.02 7.23 7.70
C LEU A 25 16.60 6.37 6.57
N GLY A 26 17.78 5.78 6.77
CA GLY A 26 18.40 4.87 5.81
C GLY A 26 17.57 3.60 5.56
N ASN A 27 16.84 3.11 6.56
CA ASN A 27 15.99 1.92 6.43
C ASN A 27 14.56 2.20 5.98
N ILE A 28 14.09 3.44 6.06
CA ILE A 28 12.68 3.79 5.79
C ILE A 28 12.27 3.47 4.35
N GLY A 29 13.21 3.51 3.41
CA GLY A 29 12.98 3.12 2.02
C GLY A 29 12.56 1.67 1.88
N ASN A 30 13.27 0.76 2.56
CA ASN A 30 12.94 -0.67 2.56
C ASN A 30 11.55 -0.92 3.15
N VAL A 31 11.22 -0.30 4.27
CA VAL A 31 9.91 -0.45 4.91
C VAL A 31 8.79 0.07 4.00
N ARG A 32 8.99 1.17 3.29
CA ARG A 32 8.03 1.67 2.29
C ARG A 32 7.78 0.67 1.16
N MET A 33 8.83 0.01 0.68
CA MET A 33 8.70 -1.04 -0.35
C MET A 33 7.96 -2.25 0.19
N MET A 34 8.18 -2.65 1.45
CA MET A 34 7.42 -3.73 2.11
C MET A 34 5.93 -3.38 2.20
N VAL A 35 5.58 -2.16 2.63
CA VAL A 35 4.17 -1.70 2.68
C VAL A 35 3.55 -1.68 1.28
N ALA A 36 4.28 -1.28 0.25
CA ALA A 36 3.80 -1.32 -1.12
C ALA A 36 3.58 -2.76 -1.63
N ALA A 37 4.47 -3.69 -1.27
CA ALA A 37 4.34 -5.10 -1.61
C ALA A 37 3.13 -5.75 -0.92
N GLU A 38 2.92 -5.46 0.36
CA GLU A 38 1.74 -5.89 1.11
C GLU A 38 0.46 -5.37 0.46
N ALA A 39 0.40 -4.09 0.09
CA ALA A 39 -0.74 -3.49 -0.59
C ALA A 39 -1.08 -4.22 -1.90
N VAL A 40 -0.08 -4.54 -2.73
CA VAL A 40 -0.25 -5.29 -3.98
C VAL A 40 -0.71 -6.72 -3.72
N GLY A 41 -0.18 -7.38 -2.67
CA GLY A 41 -0.61 -8.70 -2.24
C GLY A 41 -2.08 -8.72 -1.84
N ILE A 42 -2.51 -7.74 -1.05
CA ILE A 42 -3.93 -7.57 -0.67
C ILE A 42 -4.82 -7.35 -1.90
N CYS A 43 -4.40 -6.49 -2.85
CA CYS A 43 -5.15 -6.30 -4.10
C CYS A 43 -5.38 -7.63 -4.84
N SER A 44 -4.34 -8.44 -4.98
CA SER A 44 -4.42 -9.73 -5.67
C SER A 44 -5.39 -10.68 -4.98
N TRP A 45 -5.26 -10.82 -3.67
CA TRP A 45 -6.15 -11.65 -2.86
C TRP A 45 -7.62 -11.18 -2.94
N VAL A 46 -7.86 -9.88 -2.85
CA VAL A 46 -9.22 -9.30 -2.91
C VAL A 46 -9.87 -9.57 -4.26
N ILE A 47 -9.13 -9.49 -5.36
CA ILE A 47 -9.64 -9.80 -6.69
C ILE A 47 -10.09 -11.26 -6.76
N GLU A 48 -9.23 -12.20 -6.36
CA GLU A 48 -9.57 -13.63 -6.35
C GLU A 48 -10.80 -13.92 -5.48
N TYR A 49 -10.87 -13.31 -4.30
CA TYR A 49 -12.02 -13.44 -3.39
C TYR A 49 -13.32 -12.94 -4.02
N ILE A 50 -13.29 -11.77 -4.64
CA ILE A 50 -14.46 -11.18 -5.29
C ILE A 50 -14.88 -11.96 -6.54
N GLU A 51 -13.95 -12.46 -7.33
CA GLU A 51 -14.25 -13.28 -8.49
C GLU A 51 -15.05 -14.53 -8.12
N GLN A 52 -14.66 -15.21 -7.04
CA GLN A 52 -15.42 -16.35 -6.52
C GLN A 52 -16.83 -15.94 -6.08
N HIS A 53 -16.95 -14.82 -5.35
CA HIS A 53 -18.24 -14.29 -4.94
C HIS A 53 -19.15 -13.94 -6.13
N LEU A 54 -18.62 -13.32 -7.16
CA LEU A 54 -19.37 -12.91 -8.35
C LEU A 54 -19.84 -14.06 -9.23
N GLN A 55 -19.16 -15.20 -9.18
CA GLN A 55 -19.52 -16.42 -9.90
C GLN A 55 -20.51 -17.31 -9.12
N ALA A 56 -20.67 -17.07 -7.83
CA ALA A 56 -21.55 -17.84 -6.97
C ALA A 56 -23.04 -17.65 -7.37
N PRO A 57 -23.91 -18.66 -7.13
CA PRO A 57 -25.34 -18.53 -7.31
C PRO A 57 -25.89 -17.32 -6.54
N HIS A 58 -26.70 -16.50 -7.20
CA HIS A 58 -27.31 -15.33 -6.60
C HIS A 58 -28.84 -15.42 -6.63
N ARG A 59 -29.50 -14.80 -5.66
CA ARG A 59 -30.97 -14.81 -5.51
C ARG A 59 -31.75 -14.25 -6.71
N SER A 60 -31.08 -13.55 -7.63
CA SER A 60 -31.69 -13.06 -8.88
C SER A 60 -31.80 -14.12 -9.98
N GLY A 61 -31.34 -15.34 -9.74
CA GLY A 61 -31.37 -16.45 -10.70
C GLY A 61 -30.12 -16.56 -11.58
N THR A 62 -29.29 -15.50 -11.64
CA THR A 62 -28.04 -15.50 -12.41
C THR A 62 -26.89 -14.94 -11.53
N PRO A 63 -25.64 -15.38 -11.72
CA PRO A 63 -24.49 -14.83 -11.02
C PRO A 63 -24.38 -13.30 -11.19
N LEU A 64 -23.85 -12.63 -10.18
CA LEU A 64 -23.61 -11.18 -10.27
C LEU A 64 -22.62 -10.82 -11.37
N GLY A 65 -21.64 -11.69 -11.63
CA GLY A 65 -20.64 -11.53 -12.69
C GLY A 65 -21.19 -11.51 -14.12
N ASP A 66 -22.46 -11.85 -14.33
CA ASP A 66 -23.10 -11.72 -15.65
C ASP A 66 -23.53 -10.29 -15.98
N ARG A 67 -23.54 -9.40 -14.99
CA ARG A 67 -23.96 -8.01 -15.16
C ARG A 67 -22.82 -7.15 -15.67
N GLU A 68 -23.06 -6.38 -16.73
CA GLU A 68 -22.05 -5.51 -17.36
C GLU A 68 -21.41 -4.52 -16.36
N GLY A 69 -22.22 -3.82 -15.56
CA GLY A 69 -21.73 -2.88 -14.56
C GLY A 69 -20.83 -3.52 -13.46
N VAL A 70 -21.03 -4.81 -13.18
CA VAL A 70 -20.17 -5.58 -12.26
C VAL A 70 -18.84 -5.92 -12.94
N ARG A 71 -18.88 -6.32 -14.21
CA ARG A 71 -17.68 -6.62 -15.00
C ARG A 71 -16.80 -5.41 -15.19
N LEU A 72 -17.37 -4.23 -15.43
CA LEU A 72 -16.61 -2.97 -15.52
C LEU A 72 -15.85 -2.68 -14.22
N ARG A 73 -16.50 -2.80 -13.08
CA ARG A 73 -15.84 -2.59 -11.77
C ARG A 73 -14.74 -3.61 -11.49
N LEU A 74 -14.96 -4.85 -11.82
CA LEU A 74 -13.93 -5.88 -11.68
C LEU A 74 -12.74 -5.60 -12.61
N ALA A 75 -12.99 -5.12 -13.82
CA ALA A 75 -11.93 -4.71 -14.75
C ALA A 75 -11.10 -3.54 -14.18
N ASP A 76 -11.75 -2.53 -13.59
CA ASP A 76 -11.06 -1.41 -12.94
C ASP A 76 -10.16 -1.89 -11.79
N MET A 77 -10.65 -2.81 -10.95
CA MET A 77 -9.84 -3.42 -9.88
C MET A 77 -8.59 -4.13 -10.45
N ARG A 78 -8.74 -4.86 -11.55
CA ARG A 78 -7.62 -5.56 -12.22
C ARG A 78 -6.62 -4.58 -12.82
N VAL A 79 -7.07 -3.50 -13.44
CA VAL A 79 -6.22 -2.45 -14.00
C VAL A 79 -5.42 -1.76 -12.90
N GLU A 80 -6.07 -1.33 -11.82
CA GLU A 80 -5.41 -0.74 -10.65
C GLU A 80 -4.33 -1.66 -10.07
N THR A 81 -4.64 -2.92 -9.90
CA THR A 81 -3.70 -3.91 -9.37
C THR A 81 -2.53 -4.15 -10.31
N TYR A 82 -2.78 -4.23 -11.62
CA TYR A 82 -1.73 -4.37 -12.63
C TYR A 82 -0.75 -3.20 -12.61
N VAL A 83 -1.26 -1.97 -12.56
CA VAL A 83 -0.43 -0.76 -12.51
C VAL A 83 0.37 -0.70 -11.21
N ALA A 84 -0.27 -0.98 -10.05
CA ALA A 84 0.40 -1.02 -8.76
C ALA A 84 1.55 -2.05 -8.74
N ARG A 85 1.28 -3.26 -9.24
CA ARG A 85 2.28 -4.33 -9.34
C ARG A 85 3.42 -3.97 -10.28
N SER A 86 3.13 -3.34 -11.40
CA SER A 86 4.15 -2.90 -12.37
C SER A 86 5.06 -1.84 -11.77
N ALA A 87 4.50 -0.86 -11.05
CA ALA A 87 5.27 0.15 -10.33
C ALA A 87 6.16 -0.48 -9.25
N LEU A 88 5.60 -1.41 -8.45
CA LEU A 88 6.33 -2.13 -7.41
C LEU A 88 7.56 -2.87 -7.97
N TYR A 89 7.37 -3.72 -8.98
CA TYR A 89 8.46 -4.51 -9.55
C TYR A 89 9.49 -3.65 -10.27
N ARG A 90 9.05 -2.59 -10.97
CA ARG A 90 9.99 -1.63 -11.56
C ARG A 90 10.88 -0.99 -10.48
N THR A 91 10.27 -0.52 -9.40
CA THR A 91 10.98 0.17 -8.32
C THR A 91 11.90 -0.79 -7.56
N ALA A 92 11.47 -2.04 -7.32
CA ALA A 92 12.32 -3.05 -6.69
C ALA A 92 13.62 -3.26 -7.49
N ARG A 93 13.54 -3.36 -8.82
CA ARG A 93 14.73 -3.47 -9.67
C ARG A 93 15.64 -2.24 -9.60
N LEU A 94 15.08 -1.04 -9.40
CA LEU A 94 15.87 0.18 -9.23
C LEU A 94 16.57 0.21 -7.86
N VAL A 95 15.92 -0.30 -6.82
CA VAL A 95 16.50 -0.42 -5.48
C VAL A 95 17.69 -1.38 -5.45
N ASP A 96 17.65 -2.45 -6.24
CA ASP A 96 18.75 -3.41 -6.38
C ASP A 96 19.93 -2.85 -7.22
N GLY A 97 19.72 -1.72 -7.90
CA GLY A 97 20.73 -1.07 -8.72
C GLY A 97 21.55 -0.02 -7.96
N PRO A 98 22.59 0.54 -8.62
CA PRO A 98 23.50 1.51 -8.00
C PRO A 98 22.92 2.92 -7.85
N GLU A 99 21.77 3.19 -8.44
CA GLU A 99 21.20 4.53 -8.55
C GLU A 99 20.29 4.87 -7.37
N ASN A 100 20.22 6.17 -7.03
CA ASN A 100 19.30 6.64 -6.01
C ASN A 100 17.84 6.50 -6.50
N SER A 101 17.04 5.72 -5.79
CA SER A 101 15.64 5.40 -6.11
C SER A 101 14.64 5.94 -5.09
N VAL A 102 15.03 6.92 -4.27
CA VAL A 102 14.18 7.46 -3.18
C VAL A 102 12.85 8.00 -3.70
N ASN A 103 12.85 8.71 -4.81
CA ASN A 103 11.63 9.28 -5.39
C ASN A 103 10.69 8.19 -5.93
N GLU A 104 11.24 7.17 -6.60
CA GLU A 104 10.49 6.03 -7.11
C GLU A 104 9.89 5.20 -5.96
N ILE A 105 10.62 5.01 -4.87
CA ILE A 105 10.11 4.37 -3.64
C ILE A 105 8.92 5.16 -3.08
N ILE A 106 9.05 6.48 -2.96
CA ILE A 106 7.97 7.36 -2.48
C ILE A 106 6.74 7.26 -3.38
N ALA A 107 6.92 7.42 -4.69
CA ALA A 107 5.83 7.35 -5.67
C ALA A 107 5.14 5.99 -5.66
N THR A 108 5.91 4.91 -5.60
CA THR A 108 5.39 3.53 -5.54
C THR A 108 4.59 3.29 -4.26
N LYS A 109 5.11 3.71 -3.10
CA LYS A 109 4.38 3.60 -1.83
C LYS A 109 3.06 4.34 -1.88
N ILE A 110 3.05 5.58 -2.34
CA ILE A 110 1.83 6.38 -2.47
C ILE A 110 0.83 5.65 -3.36
N PHE A 111 1.24 5.30 -4.58
CA PHE A 111 0.33 4.69 -5.56
C PHE A 111 -0.24 3.37 -5.05
N CYS A 112 0.60 2.44 -4.57
CA CYS A 112 0.16 1.11 -4.12
C CYS A 112 -0.80 1.19 -2.93
N THR A 113 -0.51 2.07 -1.94
CA THR A 113 -1.37 2.21 -0.76
C THR A 113 -2.71 2.92 -1.05
N GLU A 114 -2.78 3.73 -2.08
CA GLU A 114 -4.03 4.32 -2.54
C GLU A 114 -4.82 3.37 -3.43
N ALA A 115 -4.14 2.63 -4.31
CA ALA A 115 -4.76 1.63 -5.16
C ALA A 115 -5.45 0.53 -4.33
N VAL A 116 -4.79 -0.01 -3.31
CA VAL A 116 -5.41 -1.03 -2.45
C VAL A 116 -6.65 -0.51 -1.73
N GLY A 117 -6.65 0.76 -1.33
CA GLY A 117 -7.85 1.39 -0.76
C GLY A 117 -9.02 1.42 -1.74
N ARG A 118 -8.78 1.79 -3.01
CA ARG A 118 -9.81 1.79 -4.06
C ARG A 118 -10.28 0.37 -4.40
N VAL A 119 -9.37 -0.59 -4.49
CA VAL A 119 -9.68 -1.99 -4.79
C VAL A 119 -10.54 -2.61 -3.69
N VAL A 120 -10.19 -2.41 -2.42
CA VAL A 120 -10.97 -2.94 -1.28
C VAL A 120 -12.33 -2.25 -1.17
N ASP A 121 -12.42 -0.93 -1.38
CA ASP A 121 -13.69 -0.19 -1.39
C ASP A 121 -14.64 -0.74 -2.46
N MET A 122 -14.13 -0.98 -3.67
CA MET A 122 -14.89 -1.54 -4.78
C MET A 122 -15.33 -2.99 -4.49
N ALA A 123 -14.47 -3.78 -3.82
CA ALA A 123 -14.80 -5.13 -3.40
C ALA A 123 -15.94 -5.15 -2.36
N VAL A 124 -15.91 -4.25 -1.39
CA VAL A 124 -17.01 -4.07 -0.42
C VAL A 124 -18.31 -3.72 -1.15
N GLN A 125 -18.25 -2.80 -2.12
CA GLN A 125 -19.42 -2.44 -2.92
C GLN A 125 -19.99 -3.63 -3.72
N LEU A 126 -19.13 -4.49 -4.29
CA LEU A 126 -19.53 -5.67 -5.05
C LEU A 126 -20.08 -6.80 -4.16
N ALA A 127 -19.51 -6.99 -2.98
CA ALA A 127 -19.97 -7.98 -2.00
C ALA A 127 -21.27 -7.56 -1.31
N GLY A 128 -21.54 -6.25 -1.24
CA GLY A 128 -22.74 -5.73 -0.60
C GLY A 128 -22.65 -5.71 0.93
N GLY A 129 -23.78 -5.48 1.61
CA GLY A 129 -23.85 -5.21 3.06
C GLY A 129 -23.23 -6.28 3.96
N GLN A 130 -23.15 -7.52 3.52
CA GLN A 130 -22.46 -8.60 4.26
C GLN A 130 -20.97 -8.30 4.50
N ALA A 131 -20.33 -7.56 3.60
CA ALA A 131 -18.94 -7.17 3.73
C ALA A 131 -18.65 -6.15 4.85
N LEU A 132 -19.70 -5.61 5.47
CA LEU A 132 -19.60 -4.68 6.61
C LEU A 132 -19.87 -5.36 7.96
N VAL A 133 -20.19 -6.64 7.95
CA VAL A 133 -20.44 -7.41 9.18
C VAL A 133 -19.09 -7.72 9.85
N VAL A 134 -19.00 -7.47 11.16
CA VAL A 134 -17.78 -7.75 11.94
C VAL A 134 -17.39 -9.22 11.80
N GLY A 135 -16.12 -9.45 11.47
CA GLY A 135 -15.57 -10.78 11.18
C GLY A 135 -15.56 -11.14 9.69
N HIS A 136 -16.17 -10.35 8.82
CA HIS A 136 -16.02 -10.52 7.38
C HIS A 136 -14.63 -10.05 6.92
N PRO A 137 -13.91 -10.80 6.06
CA PRO A 137 -12.54 -10.44 5.66
C PRO A 137 -12.42 -9.03 5.07
N LEU A 138 -13.38 -8.60 4.24
CA LEU A 138 -13.35 -7.28 3.63
C LEU A 138 -13.59 -6.15 4.63
N GLU A 139 -14.40 -6.36 5.69
CA GLU A 139 -14.58 -5.39 6.78
C GLU A 139 -13.24 -5.09 7.47
N MET A 140 -12.52 -6.14 7.84
CA MET A 140 -11.21 -6.02 8.47
C MET A 140 -10.21 -5.34 7.52
N LEU A 141 -10.13 -5.77 6.27
CA LEU A 141 -9.22 -5.20 5.28
C LEU A 141 -9.51 -3.73 5.01
N TYR A 142 -10.79 -3.32 4.94
CA TYR A 142 -11.18 -1.93 4.72
C TYR A 142 -10.55 -0.98 5.74
N ARG A 143 -10.49 -1.40 7.00
CA ARG A 143 -9.84 -0.63 8.08
C ARG A 143 -8.31 -0.69 8.02
N ILE A 144 -7.75 -1.87 7.76
CA ILE A 144 -6.30 -2.07 7.68
C ILE A 144 -5.71 -1.24 6.55
N VAL A 145 -6.23 -1.36 5.33
CA VAL A 145 -5.66 -0.66 4.17
C VAL A 145 -5.76 0.85 4.28
N ARG A 146 -6.73 1.37 5.06
CA ARG A 146 -6.81 2.81 5.32
C ARG A 146 -5.60 3.33 6.09
N SER A 147 -5.04 2.53 6.99
CA SER A 147 -3.84 2.91 7.76
C SER A 147 -2.57 2.97 6.90
N MET A 148 -2.49 2.19 5.83
CA MET A 148 -1.31 2.13 4.95
C MET A 148 -0.96 3.47 4.30
N ARG A 149 -1.93 4.37 4.13
CA ARG A 149 -1.69 5.72 3.63
C ARG A 149 -1.04 6.65 4.67
N LEU A 150 -1.01 6.25 5.94
CA LEU A 150 -0.56 7.05 7.08
C LEU A 150 0.80 6.58 7.60
N ILE A 151 1.03 5.27 7.66
CA ILE A 151 2.28 4.69 8.13
C ILE A 151 3.43 4.98 7.16
N GLU A 152 4.66 4.97 7.65
CA GLU A 152 5.91 5.21 6.91
C GLU A 152 5.91 6.52 6.10
N GLY A 153 5.16 7.48 6.61
CA GLY A 153 4.93 8.79 6.02
C GLY A 153 3.57 8.89 5.31
N ALA A 154 2.74 9.80 5.80
CA ALA A 154 1.44 10.08 5.20
C ALA A 154 1.59 10.46 3.71
N SER A 155 0.65 9.99 2.88
CA SER A 155 0.69 10.19 1.43
C SER A 155 0.87 11.66 1.02
N ASP A 156 0.25 12.58 1.75
CA ASP A 156 0.36 14.03 1.43
C ASP A 156 1.74 14.58 1.76
N LEU A 157 2.32 14.19 2.92
CA LEU A 157 3.68 14.56 3.28
C LEU A 157 4.70 13.99 2.28
N LEU A 158 4.49 12.77 1.83
CA LEU A 158 5.36 12.14 0.83
C LEU A 158 5.27 12.84 -0.53
N ARG A 159 4.09 13.34 -0.95
CA ARG A 159 3.93 14.14 -2.15
C ARG A 159 4.72 15.45 -2.06
N ILE A 160 4.64 16.13 -0.91
CA ILE A 160 5.41 17.36 -0.66
C ILE A 160 6.92 17.04 -0.77
N ASN A 161 7.38 15.97 -0.14
CA ASN A 161 8.80 15.58 -0.18
C ASN A 161 9.28 15.22 -1.59
N LEU A 162 8.45 14.57 -2.40
CA LEU A 162 8.75 14.23 -3.78
C LEU A 162 9.01 15.49 -4.62
N VAL A 163 8.11 16.47 -4.52
CA VAL A 163 8.19 17.72 -5.28
C VAL A 163 9.32 18.63 -4.76
N LYS A 164 9.51 18.68 -3.44
CA LYS A 164 10.61 19.43 -2.81
C LYS A 164 11.98 18.97 -3.32
N GLY A 165 12.20 17.68 -3.43
CA GLY A 165 13.42 17.09 -3.98
C GLY A 165 13.75 17.68 -5.36
N LYS A 166 12.74 17.82 -6.21
CA LYS A 166 12.90 18.36 -7.59
C LYS A 166 13.04 19.87 -7.63
N LEU A 167 12.13 20.59 -6.98
CA LEU A 167 12.03 22.06 -7.10
C LEU A 167 13.11 22.79 -6.29
N GLU A 168 13.44 22.32 -5.09
CA GLU A 168 14.37 23.02 -4.19
C GLU A 168 15.80 22.46 -4.30
N LEU A 169 15.96 21.16 -4.57
CA LEU A 169 17.25 20.50 -4.55
C LEU A 169 17.77 20.10 -5.92
N GLY A 170 16.96 20.23 -6.97
CA GLY A 170 17.28 19.80 -8.33
C GLY A 170 17.60 18.29 -8.45
N LYS A 171 17.13 17.48 -7.48
CA LYS A 171 17.44 16.06 -7.36
C LYS A 171 16.20 15.20 -7.67
N GLY A 172 16.47 13.97 -8.13
CA GLY A 172 15.43 13.00 -8.44
C GLY A 172 15.07 12.94 -9.92
N ARG A 173 14.57 11.79 -10.35
CA ARG A 173 14.17 11.52 -11.75
C ARG A 173 12.69 11.84 -12.01
N LEU A 174 11.87 11.87 -10.97
CA LEU A 174 10.45 12.19 -11.04
C LEU A 174 10.20 13.66 -10.75
#